data_36c24d07f917da3c73557647c8bbf561
#
_entry.id   36c24d07f917da3c73557647c8bbf561
#
_cell.length_a   1.000
_cell.length_b   1.000
_cell.length_c   1.000
_cell.angle_alpha   90.00
_cell.angle_beta   90.00
_cell.angle_gamma   90.00
#
_symmetry.space_group_name_H-M   'P 1'
#
loop_
_entity.id
_entity.type
_entity.pdbx_description
1 polymer ?
#
loop_
_entity_poly.entity_id
_entity_poly.type
_entity_poly.pdbx_seq_one_letter_code
_entity_poly.pdbx_strand_id
1 'polypeptide(L)'
;MKTILFLMSVLLFFSFNILKLSAQINDYFTPLPKSIPVIKNNPITPQKIDLGKKLYFDPRLSASGVISCNTCHNLSVSGDDNLPTSVGHGWAKGDRNAPTVYNAVFNVAQFWDGRAEDLKEQAKGPIQEAVEMHSNPALVVKTLKSMPEYVSLFEKAFPESTDALSFNNITKAIEAFEATLLTPSSKFDKYLEGDETSLTENEKKGLDLFIEKGCADCHGGINIGGEDYYPFGVVEKPGAEILPPDDKGRFSVTQTASDEYVFRASPLRNVAITAPYFHSGQVWDLGQAVMIMGNSQLGEEISNNEALLITTFLHTLSGERPKIALPILPTREKDTPKPQI
;
A
#
# COMPACT_ATOMS: atom_id res chain seq x y z
N MET A 1 -10.01 -10.82 57.03
CA MET A 1 -9.15 -11.68 56.21
C MET A 1 -9.84 -12.21 54.94
N LYS A 2 -11.09 -12.66 54.96
CA LYS A 2 -11.78 -13.21 53.76
C LYS A 2 -12.03 -12.18 52.64
N THR A 3 -12.27 -10.91 52.97
CA THR A 3 -12.54 -9.83 51.99
C THR A 3 -11.28 -9.38 51.23
N ILE A 4 -10.12 -9.42 51.86
CA ILE A 4 -8.83 -9.07 51.23
C ILE A 4 -8.35 -10.16 50.29
N LEU A 5 -8.62 -11.45 50.60
CA LEU A 5 -8.30 -12.57 49.69
C LEU A 5 -9.14 -12.54 48.43
N PHE A 6 -10.42 -12.14 48.50
CA PHE A 6 -11.30 -12.03 47.34
C PHE A 6 -10.87 -10.89 46.40
N LEU A 7 -10.47 -9.74 46.93
CA LEU A 7 -9.96 -8.62 46.12
C LEU A 7 -8.63 -8.96 45.43
N MET A 8 -7.72 -9.69 46.10
CA MET A 8 -6.46 -10.14 45.48
C MET A 8 -6.68 -11.19 44.36
N SER A 9 -7.66 -12.10 44.51
CA SER A 9 -7.96 -13.10 43.48
C SER A 9 -8.62 -12.46 42.24
N VAL A 10 -9.46 -11.45 42.42
CA VAL A 10 -10.09 -10.70 41.31
C VAL A 10 -9.02 -9.88 40.57
N LEU A 11 -8.11 -9.20 41.25
CA LEU A 11 -7.00 -8.47 40.65
C LEU A 11 -6.03 -9.39 39.87
N LEU A 12 -5.73 -10.57 40.42
CA LEU A 12 -4.89 -11.58 39.73
C LEU A 12 -5.57 -12.16 38.50
N PHE A 13 -6.88 -12.39 38.53
CA PHE A 13 -7.64 -12.87 37.37
C PHE A 13 -7.73 -11.81 36.25
N PHE A 14 -7.91 -10.54 36.60
CA PHE A 14 -7.92 -9.43 35.65
C PHE A 14 -6.53 -9.24 35.00
N SER A 15 -5.46 -9.25 35.81
CA SER A 15 -4.09 -9.14 35.28
C SER A 15 -3.70 -10.30 34.37
N PHE A 16 -4.16 -11.52 34.66
CA PHE A 16 -3.86 -12.70 33.84
C PHE A 16 -4.61 -12.71 32.51
N ASN A 17 -5.83 -12.16 32.45
CA ASN A 17 -6.57 -12.02 31.20
C ASN A 17 -6.01 -10.89 30.32
N ILE A 18 -5.58 -9.77 30.88
CA ILE A 18 -4.94 -8.68 30.17
C ILE A 18 -3.61 -9.14 29.54
N LEU A 19 -2.80 -9.88 30.30
CA LEU A 19 -1.53 -10.45 29.80
C LEU A 19 -1.74 -11.49 28.67
N LYS A 20 -2.81 -12.29 28.73
CA LYS A 20 -3.15 -13.22 27.65
C LYS A 20 -3.63 -12.50 26.39
N LEU A 21 -4.44 -11.47 26.53
CA LEU A 21 -4.97 -10.72 25.39
C LEU A 21 -3.85 -9.91 24.69
N SER A 22 -2.97 -9.26 25.45
CA SER A 22 -1.83 -8.53 24.88
C SER A 22 -0.81 -9.47 24.19
N ALA A 23 -0.59 -10.68 24.72
CA ALA A 23 0.24 -11.69 24.07
C ALA A 23 -0.38 -12.12 22.72
N GLN A 24 -1.68 -12.37 22.68
CA GLN A 24 -2.40 -12.79 21.48
C GLN A 24 -2.41 -11.70 20.39
N ILE A 25 -2.51 -10.43 20.74
CA ILE A 25 -2.48 -9.31 19.78
C ILE A 25 -1.09 -9.21 19.11
N ASN A 26 -0.02 -9.38 19.88
CA ASN A 26 1.35 -9.36 19.36
C ASN A 26 1.70 -10.58 18.47
N ASP A 27 0.92 -11.67 18.55
CA ASP A 27 1.06 -12.80 17.64
C ASP A 27 0.55 -12.47 16.23
N TYR A 28 -0.43 -11.57 16.13
CA TYR A 28 -1.00 -11.14 14.85
C TYR A 28 -0.34 -9.89 14.27
N PHE A 29 0.03 -8.91 15.10
CA PHE A 29 0.37 -7.58 14.61
C PHE A 29 1.74 -7.10 15.08
N THR A 30 2.41 -6.36 14.22
CA THR A 30 3.67 -5.67 14.51
C THR A 30 3.52 -4.17 14.28
N PRO A 31 3.96 -3.31 15.21
CA PRO A 31 3.91 -1.87 15.00
C PRO A 31 4.76 -1.45 13.79
N LEU A 32 4.30 -0.44 13.06
CA LEU A 32 5.02 0.06 11.89
C LEU A 32 6.32 0.77 12.33
N PRO A 33 7.50 0.39 11.81
CA PRO A 33 8.74 1.05 12.17
C PRO A 33 8.79 2.50 11.65
N LYS A 34 9.45 3.37 12.40
CA LYS A 34 9.70 4.77 12.01
C LYS A 34 10.89 4.91 11.05
N SER A 35 11.67 3.86 10.88
CA SER A 35 12.85 3.83 10.02
C SER A 35 12.56 3.10 8.71
N ILE A 36 13.19 3.58 7.64
CA ILE A 36 13.12 2.95 6.33
C ILE A 36 13.74 1.54 6.42
N PRO A 37 13.09 0.50 5.86
CA PRO A 37 13.66 -0.86 5.85
C PRO A 37 14.89 -0.93 4.93
N VAL A 38 15.74 -1.93 5.20
CA VAL A 38 16.91 -2.20 4.35
C VAL A 38 16.46 -2.87 3.05
N ILE A 39 16.74 -2.23 1.91
CA ILE A 39 16.51 -2.83 0.59
C ILE A 39 17.79 -3.52 0.13
N LYS A 40 17.74 -4.85 0.02
CA LYS A 40 18.91 -5.72 -0.18
C LYS A 40 19.79 -5.34 -1.38
N ASN A 41 19.19 -5.01 -2.53
CA ASN A 41 19.91 -4.77 -3.78
C ASN A 41 19.90 -3.29 -4.20
N ASN A 42 19.47 -2.40 -3.32
CA ASN A 42 19.40 -0.97 -3.57
C ASN A 42 19.60 -0.19 -2.26
N PRO A 43 20.83 -0.09 -1.75
CA PRO A 43 21.11 0.71 -0.55
C PRO A 43 20.57 2.13 -0.71
N ILE A 44 19.71 2.54 0.22
CA ILE A 44 19.07 3.85 0.18
C ILE A 44 20.06 4.93 0.61
N THR A 45 20.15 5.99 -0.18
CA THR A 45 20.95 7.18 0.11
C THR A 45 20.12 8.45 -0.05
N PRO A 46 20.46 9.56 0.63
CA PRO A 46 19.78 10.83 0.45
C PRO A 46 19.71 11.27 -1.02
N GLN A 47 20.76 11.01 -1.80
CA GLN A 47 20.83 11.36 -3.22
C GLN A 47 19.82 10.57 -4.06
N LYS A 48 19.65 9.26 -3.78
CA LYS A 48 18.63 8.42 -4.43
C LYS A 48 17.22 8.85 -4.05
N ILE A 49 16.98 9.17 -2.78
CA ILE A 49 15.69 9.66 -2.31
C ILE A 49 15.29 10.96 -3.03
N ASP A 50 16.19 11.94 -3.07
CA ASP A 50 15.92 13.22 -3.73
C ASP A 50 15.72 13.07 -5.23
N LEU A 51 16.51 12.24 -5.90
CA LEU A 51 16.34 11.91 -7.31
C LEU A 51 14.99 11.18 -7.54
N GLY A 52 14.71 10.16 -6.74
CA GLY A 52 13.46 9.38 -6.82
C GLY A 52 12.23 10.25 -6.63
N LYS A 53 12.29 11.20 -5.68
CA LYS A 53 11.22 12.18 -5.48
C LYS A 53 10.98 13.03 -6.74
N LYS A 54 12.04 13.54 -7.39
CA LYS A 54 11.91 14.27 -8.65
C LYS A 54 11.26 13.42 -9.72
N LEU A 55 11.71 12.17 -9.89
CA LEU A 55 11.19 11.24 -10.89
C LEU A 55 9.72 10.87 -10.63
N TYR A 56 9.33 10.66 -9.38
CA TYR A 56 7.96 10.35 -8.98
C TYR A 56 6.96 11.46 -9.37
N PHE A 57 7.39 12.72 -9.30
CA PHE A 57 6.59 13.88 -9.67
C PHE A 57 6.77 14.33 -11.13
N ASP A 58 7.68 13.73 -11.89
CA ASP A 58 8.00 14.19 -13.24
C ASP A 58 7.08 13.59 -14.30
N PRO A 59 6.14 14.38 -14.88
CA PRO A 59 5.24 13.86 -15.89
C PRO A 59 5.93 13.52 -17.22
N ARG A 60 7.17 13.97 -17.44
CA ARG A 60 7.94 13.70 -18.66
C ARG A 60 8.42 12.25 -18.76
N LEU A 61 8.19 11.43 -17.72
CA LEU A 61 8.35 9.97 -17.80
C LEU A 61 7.24 9.32 -18.64
N SER A 62 6.08 9.99 -18.80
CA SER A 62 5.01 9.54 -19.69
C SER A 62 5.19 10.06 -21.12
N ALA A 63 4.62 9.35 -22.11
CA ALA A 63 4.64 9.79 -23.50
C ALA A 63 3.96 11.15 -23.67
N SER A 64 2.82 11.36 -23.04
CA SER A 64 2.07 12.63 -23.08
C SER A 64 2.74 13.79 -22.36
N GLY A 65 3.64 13.51 -21.41
CA GLY A 65 4.23 14.55 -20.57
C GLY A 65 3.27 15.14 -19.53
N VAL A 66 2.15 14.46 -19.23
CA VAL A 66 1.15 14.94 -18.27
C VAL A 66 0.83 13.95 -17.13
N ILE A 67 1.26 12.68 -17.26
CA ILE A 67 1.04 11.63 -16.26
C ILE A 67 2.35 11.36 -15.51
N SER A 68 2.30 11.39 -14.19
CA SER A 68 3.41 11.02 -13.29
C SER A 68 2.92 9.97 -12.29
N CYS A 69 3.81 9.38 -11.48
CA CYS A 69 3.41 8.46 -10.40
C CYS A 69 2.41 9.14 -9.45
N ASN A 70 2.65 10.43 -9.13
CA ASN A 70 1.74 11.19 -8.28
C ASN A 70 0.35 11.44 -8.91
N THR A 71 0.14 11.19 -10.19
CA THR A 71 -1.17 11.32 -10.82
C THR A 71 -2.14 10.27 -10.29
N CYS A 72 -1.70 9.01 -10.21
CA CYS A 72 -2.49 7.87 -9.72
C CYS A 72 -2.24 7.56 -8.24
N HIS A 73 -1.08 7.97 -7.72
CA HIS A 73 -0.68 7.77 -6.32
C HIS A 73 -0.42 9.11 -5.63
N ASN A 74 -1.49 9.89 -5.47
CA ASN A 74 -1.42 11.27 -4.99
C ASN A 74 -1.08 11.35 -3.49
N LEU A 75 0.14 11.80 -3.19
CA LEU A 75 0.63 11.93 -1.81
C LEU A 75 -0.07 13.03 -1.00
N SER A 76 -0.80 13.94 -1.66
CA SER A 76 -1.58 14.97 -0.95
C SER A 76 -2.91 14.45 -0.41
N VAL A 77 -3.38 13.30 -0.87
CA VAL A 77 -4.64 12.66 -0.45
C VAL A 77 -4.34 11.44 0.40
N SER A 78 -4.25 10.28 -0.17
CA SER A 78 -4.12 8.99 0.52
C SER A 78 -3.04 8.08 -0.08
N GLY A 79 -2.23 8.61 -1.01
CA GLY A 79 -1.24 7.84 -1.75
C GLY A 79 -1.85 6.97 -2.86
N ASP A 80 -3.11 7.21 -3.18
CA ASP A 80 -3.87 6.74 -4.33
C ASP A 80 -4.61 7.92 -4.97
N ASP A 81 -5.48 7.71 -5.95
CA ASP A 81 -6.25 8.78 -6.60
C ASP A 81 -7.72 8.85 -6.16
N ASN A 82 -8.14 7.97 -5.26
CA ASN A 82 -9.52 7.83 -4.81
C ASN A 82 -10.53 7.65 -5.97
N LEU A 83 -10.11 7.01 -7.05
CA LEU A 83 -10.97 6.66 -8.19
C LEU A 83 -11.21 5.15 -8.23
N PRO A 84 -12.33 4.67 -8.82
CA PRO A 84 -12.51 3.24 -9.04
C PRO A 84 -11.35 2.62 -9.80
N THR A 85 -10.93 3.26 -10.90
CA THR A 85 -9.70 2.95 -11.64
C THR A 85 -9.07 4.24 -12.12
N SER A 86 -7.74 4.27 -12.16
CA SER A 86 -7.00 5.46 -12.56
C SER A 86 -7.22 5.84 -14.03
N VAL A 87 -7.04 7.12 -14.33
CA VAL A 87 -7.10 7.66 -15.69
C VAL A 87 -5.70 8.03 -16.15
N GLY A 88 -5.22 7.37 -17.20
CA GLY A 88 -3.88 7.56 -17.75
C GLY A 88 -3.84 8.17 -19.15
N HIS A 89 -2.90 7.71 -19.97
CA HIS A 89 -2.63 8.25 -21.30
C HIS A 89 -3.87 8.21 -22.19
N GLY A 90 -4.13 9.31 -22.91
CA GLY A 90 -5.28 9.41 -23.79
C GLY A 90 -6.65 9.31 -23.10
N TRP A 91 -6.70 9.56 -21.78
CA TRP A 91 -7.90 9.40 -20.94
C TRP A 91 -8.37 7.95 -20.82
N ALA A 92 -7.50 6.98 -21.13
CA ALA A 92 -7.78 5.56 -20.93
C ALA A 92 -7.88 5.26 -19.42
N LYS A 93 -8.69 4.27 -19.08
CA LYS A 93 -8.85 3.81 -17.70
C LYS A 93 -8.08 2.51 -17.48
N GLY A 94 -7.47 2.40 -16.34
CA GLY A 94 -6.91 1.13 -15.86
C GLY A 94 -8.00 0.10 -15.54
N ASP A 95 -7.60 -1.15 -15.39
CA ASP A 95 -8.52 -2.26 -15.10
C ASP A 95 -8.78 -2.44 -13.61
N ARG A 96 -7.87 -1.97 -12.76
CA ARG A 96 -7.93 -2.14 -11.30
C ARG A 96 -7.73 -0.82 -10.57
N ASN A 97 -8.27 -0.76 -9.35
CA ASN A 97 -8.05 0.33 -8.42
C ASN A 97 -6.55 0.46 -8.10
N ALA A 98 -6.04 1.71 -8.07
CA ALA A 98 -4.67 2.01 -7.68
C ALA A 98 -4.51 1.87 -6.15
N PRO A 99 -3.71 0.92 -5.66
CA PRO A 99 -3.47 0.81 -4.22
C PRO A 99 -2.62 1.97 -3.72
N THR A 100 -2.75 2.31 -2.44
CA THR A 100 -1.89 3.33 -1.83
C THR A 100 -0.42 2.94 -1.88
N VAL A 101 0.46 3.89 -2.15
CA VAL A 101 1.92 3.73 -2.06
C VAL A 101 2.44 3.86 -0.62
N TYR A 102 1.62 4.35 0.31
CA TYR A 102 2.02 4.41 1.70
C TYR A 102 2.26 3.01 2.25
N ASN A 103 3.43 2.83 2.88
CA ASN A 103 3.89 1.56 3.46
C ASN A 103 4.07 0.40 2.45
N ALA A 104 3.96 0.65 1.14
CA ALA A 104 4.04 -0.38 0.11
C ALA A 104 5.37 -1.18 0.13
N VAL A 105 6.42 -0.61 0.68
CA VAL A 105 7.74 -1.27 0.86
C VAL A 105 7.68 -2.51 1.75
N PHE A 106 6.64 -2.68 2.56
CA PHE A 106 6.44 -3.86 3.43
C PHE A 106 5.57 -4.95 2.78
N ASN A 107 5.06 -4.73 1.58
CA ASN A 107 4.32 -5.76 0.86
C ASN A 107 5.29 -6.85 0.35
N VAL A 108 4.86 -8.11 0.41
CA VAL A 108 5.64 -9.26 -0.12
C VAL A 108 5.92 -9.12 -1.61
N ALA A 109 5.01 -8.49 -2.34
CA ALA A 109 5.13 -8.13 -3.76
C ALA A 109 4.19 -6.98 -4.08
N GLN A 110 4.34 -6.36 -5.23
CA GLN A 110 3.53 -5.24 -5.67
C GLN A 110 2.45 -5.67 -6.67
N PHE A 111 1.46 -4.79 -6.88
CA PHE A 111 0.18 -5.04 -7.55
C PHE A 111 -0.75 -5.99 -6.77
N TRP A 112 -2.03 -6.03 -7.17
CA TRP A 112 -3.03 -6.90 -6.58
C TRP A 112 -2.74 -8.40 -6.79
N ASP A 113 -2.11 -8.74 -7.92
CA ASP A 113 -1.76 -10.11 -8.32
C ASP A 113 -0.32 -10.52 -7.96
N GLY A 114 0.47 -9.57 -7.41
CA GLY A 114 1.85 -9.82 -7.00
C GLY A 114 2.84 -10.04 -8.15
N ARG A 115 2.56 -9.49 -9.33
CA ARG A 115 3.40 -9.70 -10.52
C ARG A 115 4.76 -9.00 -10.47
N ALA A 116 4.98 -8.06 -9.55
CA ALA A 116 6.27 -7.42 -9.34
C ALA A 116 6.81 -7.73 -7.94
N GLU A 117 8.06 -8.20 -7.87
CA GLU A 117 8.69 -8.67 -6.63
C GLU A 117 9.02 -7.54 -5.64
N ASP A 118 9.23 -6.33 -6.13
CA ASP A 118 9.60 -5.15 -5.32
C ASP A 118 9.09 -3.85 -5.97
N LEU A 119 9.33 -2.71 -5.30
CA LEU A 119 8.92 -1.40 -5.80
C LEU A 119 9.64 -1.01 -7.08
N LYS A 120 10.89 -1.40 -7.24
CA LYS A 120 11.69 -1.14 -8.45
C LYS A 120 11.09 -1.86 -9.67
N GLU A 121 10.70 -3.13 -9.52
CA GLU A 121 10.05 -3.88 -10.60
C GLU A 121 8.64 -3.35 -10.88
N GLN A 122 7.92 -2.93 -9.84
CA GLN A 122 6.61 -2.29 -9.99
C GLN A 122 6.71 -1.02 -10.85
N ALA A 123 7.66 -0.13 -10.55
CA ALA A 123 7.81 1.15 -11.26
C ALA A 123 8.09 1.00 -12.77
N LYS A 124 8.58 -0.16 -13.21
CA LYS A 124 8.78 -0.46 -14.64
C LYS A 124 7.45 -0.62 -15.39
N GLY A 125 6.43 -1.19 -14.74
CA GLY A 125 5.15 -1.51 -15.37
C GLY A 125 4.42 -0.26 -15.86
N PRO A 126 3.95 0.65 -14.98
CA PRO A 126 3.17 1.83 -15.33
C PRO A 126 3.81 2.73 -16.39
N ILE A 127 5.14 2.85 -16.36
CA ILE A 127 5.87 3.64 -17.37
C ILE A 127 5.63 3.10 -18.79
N GLN A 128 5.51 1.78 -18.93
CA GLN A 128 5.39 1.11 -20.23
C GLN A 128 3.93 0.77 -20.60
N GLU A 129 3.04 0.74 -19.60
CA GLU A 129 1.66 0.35 -19.83
C GLU A 129 0.91 1.39 -20.69
N ALA A 130 0.25 0.89 -21.73
CA ALA A 130 -0.37 1.73 -22.76
C ALA A 130 -1.48 2.63 -22.20
N VAL A 131 -2.26 2.12 -21.25
CA VAL A 131 -3.38 2.85 -20.64
C VAL A 131 -2.93 3.74 -19.46
N GLU A 132 -1.66 3.65 -19.01
CA GLU A 132 -1.13 4.42 -17.90
C GLU A 132 -0.21 5.54 -18.39
N MET A 133 1.11 5.31 -18.54
CA MET A 133 2.07 6.34 -18.96
C MET A 133 2.48 6.24 -20.43
N HIS A 134 2.20 5.11 -21.11
CA HIS A 134 2.40 4.87 -22.54
C HIS A 134 3.80 5.25 -23.06
N SER A 135 4.83 5.03 -22.27
CA SER A 135 6.20 5.35 -22.63
C SER A 135 7.03 4.07 -22.86
N ASN A 136 8.33 4.20 -23.01
CA ASN A 136 9.23 3.06 -23.07
C ASN A 136 10.60 3.43 -22.49
N PRO A 137 11.42 2.43 -22.06
CA PRO A 137 12.71 2.66 -21.43
C PRO A 137 13.64 3.56 -22.23
N ALA A 138 13.70 3.39 -23.55
CA ALA A 138 14.60 4.17 -24.42
C ALA A 138 14.18 5.65 -24.48
N LEU A 139 12.88 5.93 -24.61
CA LEU A 139 12.35 7.29 -24.63
C LEU A 139 12.55 8.00 -23.28
N VAL A 140 12.27 7.32 -22.17
CA VAL A 140 12.47 7.88 -20.82
C VAL A 140 13.93 8.23 -20.59
N VAL A 141 14.86 7.30 -20.87
CA VAL A 141 16.29 7.53 -20.73
C VAL A 141 16.75 8.69 -21.64
N LYS A 142 16.30 8.72 -22.91
CA LYS A 142 16.62 9.81 -23.84
C LYS A 142 16.10 11.15 -23.32
N THR A 143 14.89 11.19 -22.80
CA THR A 143 14.27 12.39 -22.24
C THR A 143 15.07 12.93 -21.05
N LEU A 144 15.44 12.09 -20.10
CA LEU A 144 16.21 12.52 -18.93
C LEU A 144 17.66 12.87 -19.29
N LYS A 145 18.31 12.12 -20.19
CA LYS A 145 19.69 12.44 -20.70
C LYS A 145 19.78 13.79 -21.43
N SER A 146 18.68 14.28 -21.98
CA SER A 146 18.65 15.60 -22.63
C SER A 146 18.72 16.77 -21.64
N MET A 147 18.59 16.53 -20.35
CA MET A 147 18.60 17.52 -19.28
C MET A 147 19.85 17.36 -18.40
N PRO A 148 20.88 18.22 -18.55
CA PRO A 148 22.16 18.07 -17.85
C PRO A 148 22.04 17.97 -16.33
N GLU A 149 21.06 18.63 -15.74
CA GLU A 149 20.82 18.54 -14.30
C GLU A 149 20.46 17.11 -13.88
N TYR A 150 19.60 16.39 -14.65
CA TYR A 150 19.33 14.97 -14.36
C TYR A 150 20.56 14.12 -14.49
N VAL A 151 21.39 14.31 -15.53
CA VAL A 151 22.65 13.56 -15.70
C VAL A 151 23.50 13.69 -14.43
N SER A 152 23.71 14.93 -13.95
CA SER A 152 24.49 15.18 -12.72
C SER A 152 23.85 14.56 -11.47
N LEU A 153 22.50 14.58 -11.35
CA LEU A 153 21.81 13.97 -10.23
C LEU A 153 21.96 12.45 -10.22
N PHE A 154 21.88 11.80 -11.39
CA PHE A 154 22.12 10.36 -11.51
C PHE A 154 23.56 9.97 -11.18
N GLU A 155 24.57 10.71 -11.65
CA GLU A 155 25.97 10.47 -11.31
C GLU A 155 26.24 10.54 -9.81
N LYS A 156 25.58 11.48 -9.11
CA LYS A 156 25.66 11.59 -7.64
C LYS A 156 24.92 10.48 -6.90
N ALA A 157 23.79 10.01 -7.44
CA ALA A 157 22.98 8.98 -6.82
C ALA A 157 23.53 7.56 -7.05
N PHE A 158 24.26 7.35 -8.17
CA PHE A 158 24.79 6.06 -8.60
C PHE A 158 26.26 6.17 -9.03
N PRO A 159 27.18 6.61 -8.12
CA PRO A 159 28.58 6.88 -8.48
C PRO A 159 29.34 5.63 -8.93
N GLU A 160 28.91 4.44 -8.53
CA GLU A 160 29.54 3.16 -8.89
C GLU A 160 29.06 2.63 -10.26
N SER A 161 28.08 3.29 -10.90
CA SER A 161 27.49 2.81 -12.14
C SER A 161 28.20 3.39 -13.35
N THR A 162 28.63 2.55 -14.29
CA THR A 162 29.23 2.97 -15.56
C THR A 162 28.26 3.72 -16.47
N ASP A 163 26.94 3.41 -16.37
CA ASP A 163 25.85 4.16 -16.99
C ASP A 163 24.88 4.55 -15.88
N ALA A 164 25.18 5.64 -15.19
CA ALA A 164 24.40 6.11 -14.04
C ALA A 164 22.95 6.39 -14.43
N LEU A 165 22.69 7.02 -15.60
CA LEU A 165 21.34 7.31 -16.10
C LEU A 165 20.86 6.16 -17.02
N SER A 166 20.48 5.05 -16.40
CA SER A 166 19.86 3.88 -17.02
C SER A 166 18.42 3.70 -16.52
N PHE A 167 17.58 2.98 -17.27
CA PHE A 167 16.20 2.70 -16.86
C PHE A 167 16.12 1.94 -15.53
N ASN A 168 17.04 1.02 -15.29
CA ASN A 168 17.14 0.32 -14.00
C ASN A 168 17.45 1.27 -12.84
N ASN A 169 18.32 2.25 -13.03
CA ASN A 169 18.63 3.22 -11.98
C ASN A 169 17.53 4.26 -11.78
N ILE A 170 16.73 4.55 -12.83
CA ILE A 170 15.50 5.35 -12.71
C ILE A 170 14.55 4.66 -11.72
N THR A 171 14.24 3.38 -11.95
CA THR A 171 13.29 2.64 -11.08
C THR A 171 13.88 2.39 -9.69
N LYS A 172 15.19 2.18 -9.53
CA LYS A 172 15.84 2.12 -8.22
C LYS A 172 15.76 3.44 -7.44
N ALA A 173 15.83 4.58 -8.11
CA ALA A 173 15.66 5.86 -7.43
C ALA A 173 14.21 6.07 -7.01
N ILE A 174 13.22 5.69 -7.83
CA ILE A 174 11.80 5.73 -7.48
C ILE A 174 11.54 4.84 -6.25
N GLU A 175 12.00 3.59 -6.24
CA GLU A 175 11.94 2.68 -5.09
C GLU A 175 12.54 3.32 -3.82
N ALA A 176 13.71 3.96 -3.92
CA ALA A 176 14.35 4.60 -2.78
C ALA A 176 13.51 5.74 -2.18
N PHE A 177 12.78 6.48 -3.00
CA PHE A 177 11.85 7.49 -2.54
C PHE A 177 10.59 6.86 -1.96
N GLU A 178 9.95 5.90 -2.66
CA GLU A 178 8.73 5.25 -2.19
C GLU A 178 8.94 4.52 -0.86
N ALA A 179 10.13 3.95 -0.62
CA ALA A 179 10.47 3.34 0.66
C ALA A 179 10.45 4.33 1.85
N THR A 180 10.50 5.64 1.59
CA THR A 180 10.36 6.68 2.61
C THR A 180 8.90 7.02 2.95
N LEU A 181 7.95 6.53 2.16
CA LEU A 181 6.53 6.86 2.29
C LEU A 181 5.87 6.02 3.39
N LEU A 182 6.38 6.15 4.61
CA LEU A 182 5.89 5.45 5.79
C LEU A 182 4.90 6.32 6.56
N THR A 183 3.89 5.68 7.16
CA THR A 183 2.87 6.33 7.99
C THR A 183 2.84 5.71 9.41
N PRO A 184 3.93 5.84 10.18
CA PRO A 184 4.01 5.28 11.52
C PRO A 184 3.14 6.03 12.53
N SER A 185 3.21 5.56 13.78
CA SER A 185 2.60 6.24 14.93
C SER A 185 1.08 6.39 14.85
N SER A 186 0.39 5.47 14.19
CA SER A 186 -1.06 5.36 14.28
C SER A 186 -1.51 5.15 15.73
N LYS A 187 -2.79 5.35 16.03
CA LYS A 187 -3.32 5.00 17.36
C LYS A 187 -3.06 3.53 17.70
N PHE A 188 -3.23 2.65 16.70
CA PHE A 188 -2.99 1.22 16.87
C PHE A 188 -1.50 0.90 17.07
N ASP A 189 -0.56 1.58 16.38
CA ASP A 189 0.87 1.41 16.65
C ASP A 189 1.22 1.76 18.10
N LYS A 190 0.70 2.87 18.61
CA LYS A 190 0.91 3.27 20.02
C LYS A 190 0.36 2.24 20.99
N TYR A 191 -0.80 1.65 20.67
CA TYR A 191 -1.37 0.56 21.46
C TYR A 191 -0.47 -0.67 21.48
N LEU A 192 0.06 -1.09 20.32
CA LEU A 192 1.02 -2.20 20.21
C LEU A 192 2.36 -1.89 20.92
N GLU A 193 2.76 -0.62 20.98
CA GLU A 193 3.93 -0.15 21.73
C GLU A 193 3.68 -0.05 23.26
N GLY A 194 2.46 -0.38 23.75
CA GLY A 194 2.09 -0.46 25.15
C GLY A 194 1.30 0.74 25.70
N ASP A 195 0.91 1.71 24.87
CA ASP A 195 -0.01 2.78 25.29
C ASP A 195 -1.46 2.32 25.22
N GLU A 196 -1.92 1.65 26.25
CA GLU A 196 -3.29 1.15 26.35
C GLU A 196 -4.37 2.24 26.34
N THR A 197 -3.99 3.50 26.53
CA THR A 197 -4.91 4.64 26.49
C THR A 197 -5.09 5.22 25.09
N SER A 198 -4.28 4.79 24.12
CA SER A 198 -4.35 5.25 22.72
C SER A 198 -5.62 4.80 22.00
N LEU A 199 -6.24 3.69 22.44
CA LEU A 199 -7.52 3.21 21.92
C LEU A 199 -8.66 3.42 22.92
N THR A 200 -9.81 3.87 22.40
CA THR A 200 -11.06 3.91 23.16
C THR A 200 -11.66 2.52 23.32
N GLU A 201 -12.62 2.35 24.25
CA GLU A 201 -13.31 1.06 24.45
C GLU A 201 -14.04 0.52 23.19
N ASN A 202 -14.58 1.40 22.34
CA ASN A 202 -15.19 0.95 21.08
C ASN A 202 -14.16 0.53 20.04
N GLU A 203 -13.01 1.20 19.98
CA GLU A 203 -11.88 0.81 19.12
C GLU A 203 -11.32 -0.55 19.55
N LYS A 204 -11.19 -0.80 20.86
CA LYS A 204 -10.78 -2.11 21.41
C LYS A 204 -11.79 -3.20 21.08
N LYS A 205 -13.09 -2.95 21.27
CA LYS A 205 -14.16 -3.91 20.87
C LYS A 205 -14.12 -4.21 19.38
N GLY A 206 -13.82 -3.22 18.53
CA GLY A 206 -13.65 -3.43 17.11
C GLY A 206 -12.44 -4.31 16.77
N LEU A 207 -11.32 -4.13 17.49
CA LEU A 207 -10.13 -4.98 17.40
C LEU A 207 -10.45 -6.42 17.82
N ASP A 208 -11.15 -6.59 18.95
CA ASP A 208 -11.54 -7.91 19.44
C ASP A 208 -12.41 -8.64 18.41
N LEU A 209 -13.42 -7.97 17.85
CA LEU A 209 -14.25 -8.51 16.76
C LEU A 209 -13.43 -8.84 15.51
N PHE A 210 -12.48 -7.99 15.13
CA PHE A 210 -11.62 -8.23 13.97
C PHE A 210 -10.79 -9.52 14.13
N ILE A 211 -10.31 -9.81 15.34
CA ILE A 211 -9.61 -11.05 15.67
C ILE A 211 -10.59 -12.23 15.79
N GLU A 212 -11.64 -12.09 16.58
CA GLU A 212 -12.63 -13.15 16.85
C GLU A 212 -13.31 -13.67 15.58
N LYS A 213 -13.61 -12.78 14.62
CA LYS A 213 -14.18 -13.14 13.31
C LYS A 213 -13.16 -13.74 12.34
N GLY A 214 -11.85 -13.78 12.67
CA GLY A 214 -10.80 -14.37 11.84
C GLY A 214 -10.23 -13.43 10.77
N CYS A 215 -10.54 -12.12 10.79
CA CYS A 215 -9.97 -11.17 9.83
C CYS A 215 -8.45 -11.09 9.94
N ALA A 216 -7.92 -11.19 11.17
CA ALA A 216 -6.49 -11.13 11.47
C ALA A 216 -5.68 -12.28 10.87
N ASP A 217 -6.30 -13.42 10.50
CA ASP A 217 -5.61 -14.56 9.90
C ASP A 217 -5.03 -14.24 8.50
N CYS A 218 -5.69 -13.32 7.76
CA CYS A 218 -5.23 -12.84 6.47
C CYS A 218 -4.69 -11.40 6.54
N HIS A 219 -5.18 -10.61 7.48
CA HIS A 219 -4.81 -9.22 7.68
C HIS A 219 -4.01 -9.06 8.98
N GLY A 220 -2.84 -9.70 9.05
CA GLY A 220 -1.87 -9.61 10.13
C GLY A 220 -0.58 -8.91 9.73
N GLY A 221 0.47 -9.10 10.54
CA GLY A 221 1.82 -8.62 10.29
C GLY A 221 2.01 -7.11 10.43
N ILE A 222 3.11 -6.64 9.83
CA ILE A 222 3.55 -5.24 9.93
C ILE A 222 2.62 -4.28 9.19
N ASN A 223 2.10 -4.70 8.02
CA ASN A 223 1.26 -3.87 7.15
C ASN A 223 -0.24 -4.19 7.30
N ILE A 224 -0.58 -5.07 8.25
CA ILE A 224 -1.95 -5.57 8.51
C ILE A 224 -2.56 -6.09 7.21
N GLY A 225 -1.89 -7.08 6.64
CA GLY A 225 -2.05 -7.61 5.28
C GLY A 225 -0.80 -7.32 4.43
N GLY A 226 -0.85 -7.67 3.16
CA GLY A 226 0.26 -7.45 2.22
C GLY A 226 1.32 -8.55 2.20
N GLU A 227 1.23 -9.55 3.06
CA GLU A 227 2.26 -10.58 3.26
C GLU A 227 1.97 -11.88 2.49
N ASP A 228 0.69 -12.16 2.18
CA ASP A 228 0.27 -13.42 1.59
C ASP A 228 -0.82 -13.26 0.52
N TYR A 229 -1.14 -14.36 -0.15
CA TYR A 229 -2.11 -14.43 -1.24
C TYR A 229 -3.26 -15.34 -0.87
N TYR A 230 -4.49 -14.88 -1.13
CA TYR A 230 -5.70 -15.65 -0.82
C TYR A 230 -6.71 -15.59 -1.98
N PRO A 231 -7.50 -16.65 -2.20
CA PRO A 231 -8.63 -16.58 -3.12
C PRO A 231 -9.65 -15.56 -2.59
N PHE A 232 -10.17 -14.71 -3.47
CA PHE A 232 -11.26 -13.81 -3.10
C PHE A 232 -12.61 -14.49 -3.35
N GLY A 233 -13.43 -14.56 -2.31
CA GLY A 233 -14.69 -15.29 -2.35
C GLY A 233 -14.51 -16.79 -2.08
N VAL A 234 -13.84 -17.14 -0.97
CA VAL A 234 -13.59 -18.53 -0.55
C VAL A 234 -14.88 -19.26 -0.23
N VAL A 235 -15.80 -18.60 0.48
CA VAL A 235 -17.10 -19.16 0.88
C VAL A 235 -18.17 -18.81 -0.12
N GLU A 236 -18.29 -17.52 -0.47
CA GLU A 236 -19.24 -17.01 -1.44
C GLU A 236 -18.59 -15.98 -2.36
N LYS A 237 -18.71 -16.14 -3.68
CA LYS A 237 -18.18 -15.15 -4.62
C LYS A 237 -19.06 -13.90 -4.53
N PRO A 238 -18.45 -12.71 -4.32
CA PRO A 238 -19.18 -11.45 -4.38
C PRO A 238 -19.72 -11.18 -5.79
N GLY A 239 -20.61 -10.21 -5.92
CA GLY A 239 -21.18 -9.81 -7.21
C GLY A 239 -20.11 -9.47 -8.25
N ALA A 240 -20.46 -9.61 -9.53
CA ALA A 240 -19.54 -9.42 -10.64
C ALA A 240 -18.96 -7.99 -10.74
N GLU A 241 -19.59 -7.00 -10.15
CA GLU A 241 -19.07 -5.65 -10.04
C GLU A 241 -17.91 -5.55 -9.04
N ILE A 242 -17.87 -6.44 -8.03
CA ILE A 242 -16.82 -6.48 -7.00
C ILE A 242 -15.70 -7.45 -7.40
N LEU A 243 -16.07 -8.61 -7.95
CA LEU A 243 -15.16 -9.60 -8.51
C LEU A 243 -15.47 -9.82 -10.00
N PRO A 244 -14.96 -8.96 -10.90
CA PRO A 244 -15.19 -9.08 -12.33
C PRO A 244 -14.74 -10.46 -12.86
N PRO A 245 -15.57 -11.17 -13.64
CA PRO A 245 -15.26 -12.51 -14.13
C PRO A 245 -13.99 -12.60 -15.00
N ASP A 246 -13.64 -11.50 -15.66
CA ASP A 246 -12.47 -11.41 -16.53
C ASP A 246 -11.17 -11.14 -15.77
N ASP A 247 -11.26 -10.62 -14.52
CA ASP A 247 -10.10 -10.46 -13.66
C ASP A 247 -9.80 -11.75 -12.89
N LYS A 248 -8.92 -12.57 -13.45
CA LYS A 248 -8.53 -13.86 -12.88
C LYS A 248 -7.48 -13.76 -11.76
N GLY A 249 -7.11 -12.54 -11.32
CA GLY A 249 -6.12 -12.35 -10.28
C GLY A 249 -4.75 -12.92 -10.64
N ARG A 250 -4.13 -13.61 -9.69
CA ARG A 250 -2.79 -14.18 -9.81
C ARG A 250 -2.66 -15.25 -10.91
N PHE A 251 -3.76 -15.91 -11.29
CA PHE A 251 -3.76 -16.83 -12.44
C PHE A 251 -3.20 -16.17 -13.71
N SER A 252 -3.46 -14.89 -13.93
CA SER A 252 -2.93 -14.15 -15.08
C SER A 252 -1.39 -14.11 -15.12
N VAL A 253 -0.75 -14.26 -13.95
CA VAL A 253 0.72 -14.27 -13.79
C VAL A 253 1.28 -15.69 -13.85
N THR A 254 0.67 -16.63 -13.11
CA THR A 254 1.25 -17.97 -12.88
C THR A 254 0.74 -19.02 -13.85
N GLN A 255 -0.41 -18.81 -14.48
CA GLN A 255 -1.14 -19.79 -15.30
C GLN A 255 -1.47 -21.09 -14.53
N THR A 256 -1.50 -21.02 -13.20
CA THR A 256 -1.80 -22.14 -12.31
C THR A 256 -3.26 -22.08 -11.89
N ALA A 257 -4.04 -23.14 -12.11
CA ALA A 257 -5.48 -23.15 -11.86
C ALA A 257 -5.87 -22.82 -10.41
N SER A 258 -5.05 -23.20 -9.42
CA SER A 258 -5.28 -22.85 -8.01
C SER A 258 -5.14 -21.36 -7.72
N ASP A 259 -4.57 -20.58 -8.63
CA ASP A 259 -4.36 -19.15 -8.47
C ASP A 259 -5.49 -18.32 -9.10
N GLU A 260 -6.55 -18.97 -9.61
CA GLU A 260 -7.71 -18.26 -10.17
C GLU A 260 -8.47 -17.49 -9.07
N TYR A 261 -8.63 -16.19 -9.30
CA TYR A 261 -9.17 -15.22 -8.32
C TYR A 261 -8.37 -15.10 -7.01
N VAL A 262 -7.10 -15.50 -7.04
CA VAL A 262 -6.18 -15.24 -5.94
C VAL A 262 -5.61 -13.84 -6.06
N PHE A 263 -5.60 -13.12 -4.93
CA PHE A 263 -5.03 -11.77 -4.83
C PHE A 263 -4.16 -11.69 -3.58
N ARG A 264 -3.21 -10.78 -3.58
CA ARG A 264 -2.50 -10.42 -2.36
C ARG A 264 -3.49 -9.79 -1.39
N ALA A 265 -3.51 -10.26 -0.13
CA ALA A 265 -4.32 -9.64 0.92
C ALA A 265 -3.98 -8.14 0.98
N SER A 266 -4.98 -7.28 0.82
CA SER A 266 -4.75 -5.84 0.81
C SER A 266 -4.25 -5.38 2.18
N PRO A 267 -3.20 -4.54 2.26
CA PRO A 267 -2.83 -3.87 3.50
C PRO A 267 -3.98 -3.02 4.01
N LEU A 268 -4.20 -3.04 5.33
CA LEU A 268 -5.28 -2.25 5.95
C LEU A 268 -4.77 -0.97 6.61
N ARG A 269 -3.45 -0.74 6.66
CA ARG A 269 -2.95 0.56 7.12
C ARG A 269 -3.45 1.67 6.21
N ASN A 270 -4.00 2.73 6.81
CA ASN A 270 -4.66 3.85 6.13
C ASN A 270 -5.96 3.49 5.38
N VAL A 271 -6.51 2.29 5.53
CA VAL A 271 -7.70 1.84 4.78
C VAL A 271 -8.88 2.80 4.89
N ALA A 272 -9.07 3.47 6.02
CA ALA A 272 -10.16 4.43 6.24
C ALA A 272 -10.11 5.67 5.33
N ILE A 273 -9.00 5.91 4.64
CA ILE A 273 -8.82 7.08 3.75
C ILE A 273 -8.55 6.69 2.28
N THR A 274 -8.60 5.40 1.95
CA THR A 274 -8.27 4.87 0.61
C THR A 274 -9.48 4.27 -0.11
N ALA A 275 -10.67 4.83 0.12
CA ALA A 275 -11.83 4.48 -0.68
C ALA A 275 -11.63 4.93 -2.15
N PRO A 276 -12.19 4.19 -3.13
CA PRO A 276 -13.03 3.01 -3.02
C PRO A 276 -12.23 1.70 -2.83
N TYR A 277 -12.92 0.66 -2.34
CA TYR A 277 -12.34 -0.59 -1.89
C TYR A 277 -12.38 -1.71 -2.94
N PHE A 278 -11.56 -2.75 -2.70
CA PHE A 278 -11.28 -3.89 -3.56
C PHE A 278 -10.50 -3.52 -4.84
N HIS A 279 -10.03 -4.55 -5.55
CA HIS A 279 -9.29 -4.37 -6.81
C HIS A 279 -10.15 -3.76 -7.92
N SER A 280 -11.47 -3.94 -7.85
CA SER A 280 -12.42 -3.32 -8.77
C SER A 280 -12.76 -1.85 -8.44
N GLY A 281 -12.48 -1.39 -7.21
CA GLY A 281 -12.79 -0.03 -6.78
C GLY A 281 -14.28 0.32 -6.76
N GLN A 282 -15.18 -0.66 -6.58
CA GLN A 282 -16.62 -0.44 -6.70
C GLN A 282 -17.34 -0.21 -5.37
N VAL A 283 -16.65 -0.37 -4.24
CA VAL A 283 -17.23 -0.22 -2.92
C VAL A 283 -16.68 1.03 -2.25
N TRP A 284 -17.55 1.97 -1.88
CA TRP A 284 -17.15 3.27 -1.32
C TRP A 284 -17.29 3.37 0.19
N ASP A 285 -18.10 2.51 0.79
CA ASP A 285 -18.33 2.48 2.23
C ASP A 285 -17.51 1.39 2.90
N LEU A 286 -16.71 1.74 3.92
CA LEU A 286 -15.83 0.81 4.62
C LEU A 286 -16.62 -0.26 5.38
N GLY A 287 -17.78 0.09 5.95
CA GLY A 287 -18.64 -0.86 6.63
C GLY A 287 -19.23 -1.89 5.65
N GLN A 288 -19.61 -1.45 4.44
CA GLN A 288 -20.02 -2.34 3.37
C GLN A 288 -18.88 -3.28 2.96
N ALA A 289 -17.64 -2.77 2.84
CA ALA A 289 -16.49 -3.60 2.52
C ALA A 289 -16.23 -4.68 3.60
N VAL A 290 -16.36 -4.32 4.88
CA VAL A 290 -16.27 -5.26 6.02
C VAL A 290 -17.34 -6.35 5.92
N MET A 291 -18.61 -6.00 5.65
CA MET A 291 -19.70 -6.97 5.51
C MET A 291 -19.48 -7.91 4.31
N ILE A 292 -18.99 -7.39 3.18
CA ILE A 292 -18.66 -8.20 2.00
C ILE A 292 -17.55 -9.20 2.34
N MET A 293 -16.50 -8.76 3.04
CA MET A 293 -15.41 -9.66 3.46
C MET A 293 -15.92 -10.74 4.43
N GLY A 294 -16.80 -10.40 5.38
CA GLY A 294 -17.43 -11.37 6.28
C GLY A 294 -18.14 -12.48 5.50
N ASN A 295 -19.04 -12.10 4.60
CA ASN A 295 -19.79 -13.07 3.80
C ASN A 295 -18.87 -13.87 2.85
N SER A 296 -18.00 -13.16 2.10
CA SER A 296 -17.28 -13.80 1.00
C SER A 296 -16.10 -14.66 1.46
N GLN A 297 -15.39 -14.25 2.50
CA GLN A 297 -14.20 -14.94 2.99
C GLN A 297 -14.47 -15.88 4.15
N LEU A 298 -15.35 -15.49 5.07
CA LEU A 298 -15.54 -16.17 6.35
C LEU A 298 -16.87 -16.92 6.42
N GLY A 299 -17.83 -16.63 5.55
CA GLY A 299 -19.21 -17.16 5.66
C GLY A 299 -19.95 -16.64 6.89
N GLU A 300 -19.50 -15.49 7.41
CA GLU A 300 -20.05 -14.85 8.61
C GLU A 300 -20.92 -13.66 8.23
N GLU A 301 -22.14 -13.65 8.72
CA GLU A 301 -23.00 -12.46 8.62
C GLU A 301 -22.54 -11.42 9.65
N ILE A 302 -21.91 -10.35 9.16
CA ILE A 302 -21.49 -9.22 10.00
C ILE A 302 -22.65 -8.24 10.12
N SER A 303 -23.20 -8.08 11.32
CA SER A 303 -24.26 -7.12 11.58
C SER A 303 -23.79 -5.67 11.40
N ASN A 304 -24.71 -4.73 11.18
CA ASN A 304 -24.39 -3.30 11.07
C ASN A 304 -23.62 -2.76 12.29
N ASN A 305 -23.94 -3.25 13.49
CA ASN A 305 -23.24 -2.81 14.71
C ASN A 305 -21.82 -3.38 14.79
N GLU A 306 -21.60 -4.63 14.41
CA GLU A 306 -20.27 -5.22 14.35
C GLU A 306 -19.41 -4.53 13.25
N ALA A 307 -20.00 -4.29 12.07
CA ALA A 307 -19.32 -3.53 11.01
C ALA A 307 -18.92 -2.13 11.48
N LEU A 308 -19.79 -1.43 12.23
CA LEU A 308 -19.47 -0.13 12.82
C LEU A 308 -18.31 -0.21 13.81
N LEU A 309 -18.27 -1.21 14.68
CA LEU A 309 -17.18 -1.40 15.64
C LEU A 309 -15.86 -1.75 14.92
N ILE A 310 -15.89 -2.69 13.96
CA ILE A 310 -14.72 -3.06 13.17
C ILE A 310 -14.20 -1.85 12.39
N THR A 311 -15.06 -1.06 11.73
CA THR A 311 -14.62 0.16 11.03
C THR A 311 -14.06 1.20 11.99
N THR A 312 -14.60 1.31 13.21
CA THR A 312 -14.05 2.19 14.25
C THR A 312 -12.62 1.78 14.61
N PHE A 313 -12.33 0.49 14.71
CA PHE A 313 -10.97 -0.01 14.83
C PHE A 313 -10.13 0.30 13.58
N LEU A 314 -10.61 0.03 12.37
CA LEU A 314 -9.88 0.28 11.13
C LEU A 314 -9.47 1.75 10.95
N HIS A 315 -10.22 2.71 11.48
CA HIS A 315 -9.84 4.11 11.52
C HIS A 315 -8.57 4.36 12.36
N THR A 316 -8.27 3.52 13.36
CA THR A 316 -7.08 3.64 14.19
C THR A 316 -5.78 3.27 13.46
N LEU A 317 -5.88 2.65 12.29
CA LEU A 317 -4.76 2.21 11.47
C LEU A 317 -4.17 3.33 10.59
N SER A 318 -4.75 4.52 10.61
CA SER A 318 -4.23 5.69 9.90
C SER A 318 -3.10 6.33 10.70
N GLY A 319 -1.89 6.30 10.12
CA GLY A 319 -0.68 6.84 10.76
C GLY A 319 -0.33 8.27 10.33
N GLU A 320 0.81 8.75 10.81
CA GLU A 320 1.31 10.09 10.50
C GLU A 320 1.90 10.12 9.08
N ARG A 321 1.24 10.82 8.17
CA ARG A 321 1.72 10.94 6.78
C ARG A 321 2.98 11.80 6.70
N PRO A 322 3.98 11.41 5.89
CA PRO A 322 5.20 12.19 5.69
C PRO A 322 4.88 13.55 5.02
N LYS A 323 5.53 14.61 5.48
CA LYS A 323 5.41 15.94 4.88
C LYS A 323 6.29 16.01 3.63
N ILE A 324 5.70 15.92 2.45
CA ILE A 324 6.40 15.94 1.17
C ILE A 324 6.29 17.32 0.54
N ALA A 325 7.41 18.03 0.46
CA ALA A 325 7.49 19.25 -0.35
C ALA A 325 7.61 18.89 -1.83
N LEU A 326 6.85 19.55 -2.70
CA LEU A 326 6.96 19.38 -4.14
C LEU A 326 8.38 19.71 -4.62
N PRO A 327 9.02 18.83 -5.42
CA PRO A 327 10.35 19.10 -5.93
C PRO A 327 10.33 20.12 -7.07
N ILE A 328 11.40 20.91 -7.19
CA ILE A 328 11.67 21.66 -8.41
C ILE A 328 12.32 20.69 -9.39
N LEU A 329 11.69 20.52 -10.56
CA LEU A 329 12.17 19.62 -11.59
C LEU A 329 13.20 20.32 -12.48
N PRO A 330 14.20 19.58 -13.01
CA PRO A 330 15.14 20.08 -14.02
C PRO A 330 14.39 20.68 -15.23
N THR A 331 14.92 21.77 -15.77
CA THR A 331 14.31 22.42 -16.95
C THR A 331 14.51 21.61 -18.22
N ARG A 332 13.54 21.70 -19.13
CA ARG A 332 13.69 21.15 -20.50
C ARG A 332 14.75 21.94 -21.25
N GLU A 333 15.50 21.20 -22.05
CA GLU A 333 16.40 21.75 -23.06
C GLU A 333 15.76 21.70 -24.44
N LYS A 334 16.39 22.39 -25.40
CA LYS A 334 15.89 22.46 -26.80
C LYS A 334 15.72 21.06 -27.42
N ASP A 335 16.63 20.15 -27.06
CA ASP A 335 16.67 18.80 -27.63
C ASP A 335 15.87 17.77 -26.80
N THR A 336 15.19 18.19 -25.73
CA THR A 336 14.32 17.30 -24.97
C THR A 336 13.16 16.82 -25.86
N PRO A 337 12.89 15.51 -25.94
CA PRO A 337 11.78 14.97 -26.71
C PRO A 337 10.47 15.68 -26.40
N LYS A 338 9.70 15.96 -27.44
CA LYS A 338 8.37 16.59 -27.29
C LYS A 338 7.36 15.54 -26.82
N PRO A 339 6.35 15.96 -26.05
CA PRO A 339 5.23 15.08 -25.70
C PRO A 339 4.56 14.50 -26.96
N GLN A 340 4.10 13.26 -26.82
CA GLN A 340 3.29 12.55 -27.80
C GLN A 340 1.85 12.53 -27.26
N ILE A 341 0.98 13.35 -27.83
CA ILE A 341 -0.42 13.51 -27.40
C ILE A 341 -1.32 12.74 -28.36
#